data_b1c4d6be62ebc312511b46a38823de99
#
_entry.id   b1c4d6be62ebc312511b46a38823de99
#
_cell.length_a   1.000
_cell.length_b   1.000
_cell.length_c   1.000
_cell.angle_alpha   90.00
_cell.angle_beta   90.00
_cell.angle_gamma   90.00
#
_symmetry.space_group_name_H-M   'P 1'
#
loop_
_entity.id
_entity.type
_entity.pdbx_description
1 polymer ?
#
loop_
_entity_poly.entity_id
_entity_poly.type
_entity_poly.pdbx_seq_one_letter_code
_entity_poly.pdbx_strand_id
1 'polypeptide(L)'
;MKDLLAFLVSGCAIGGGILKILPAKAFAKEAPRTGKWYGFGVSVDKCIGCNRCVEACKIENDVPREPFYFRTWVERYVIKKDGEVIVKTIETKPEGVPEAAVDRSILRSFFVPKLCNQCADPPCVQVCPVGATFQTPDGVVLVNAKTCVGCRYCIQACPYGVRYLHPQTRTADKCTFCYHRISQNLLPACVEVCPTQARIFGDLNSAASPLARFRRMNKIHVLKPGLNTEPKVYYASL
;
A
#
# COMPACT_ATOMS: atom_id res chain seq x y z
N MET A 1 45.51 18.29 3.04
CA MET A 1 44.80 17.01 2.91
C MET A 1 43.63 17.14 1.94
N LYS A 2 43.91 17.55 0.75
CA LYS A 2 43.05 17.55 -0.42
C LYS A 2 43.99 17.00 -1.49
N ASP A 3 43.80 15.80 -2.00
CA ASP A 3 44.47 15.19 -3.15
C ASP A 3 44.75 13.71 -2.96
N LEU A 4 43.74 12.93 -2.57
CA LEU A 4 43.85 11.47 -2.54
C LEU A 4 42.64 10.72 -3.13
N LEU A 5 41.91 11.34 -4.04
CA LEU A 5 40.74 10.71 -4.74
C LEU A 5 40.81 10.77 -6.27
N ALA A 6 42.02 11.07 -6.82
CA ALA A 6 42.23 11.21 -8.25
C ALA A 6 42.96 10.03 -8.93
N PHE A 7 43.18 8.90 -8.25
CA PHE A 7 44.09 7.84 -8.76
C PHE A 7 43.42 6.46 -8.82
N LEU A 8 42.24 6.32 -9.39
CA LEU A 8 41.72 4.99 -9.77
C LEU A 8 40.84 5.06 -11.06
N VAL A 9 41.29 5.80 -12.06
CA VAL A 9 40.77 5.61 -13.42
C VAL A 9 41.96 5.70 -14.38
N SER A 10 42.76 4.66 -14.43
CA SER A 10 43.79 4.53 -15.47
C SER A 10 43.89 3.07 -15.89
N GLY A 11 43.33 2.76 -17.05
CA GLY A 11 43.93 1.84 -17.97
C GLY A 11 43.54 0.36 -17.87
N CYS A 12 42.53 -0.04 -18.66
CA CYS A 12 42.66 -1.28 -19.42
C CYS A 12 42.16 -1.00 -20.85
N ALA A 13 43.06 -0.63 -21.72
CA ALA A 13 42.84 -0.53 -23.15
C ALA A 13 43.10 -1.91 -23.79
N ILE A 14 42.05 -2.62 -24.16
CA ILE A 14 42.12 -3.75 -25.08
C ILE A 14 40.98 -3.57 -26.09
N GLY A 15 41.37 -3.27 -27.35
CA GLY A 15 40.50 -3.36 -28.51
C GLY A 15 39.39 -2.32 -28.64
N GLY A 16 39.71 -1.16 -29.27
CA GLY A 16 38.86 -0.40 -30.20
C GLY A 16 37.40 -0.09 -29.87
N GLY A 17 36.99 0.04 -28.63
CA GLY A 17 35.64 0.50 -28.24
C GLY A 17 35.70 1.27 -26.93
N ILE A 18 35.48 2.59 -26.98
CA ILE A 18 35.33 3.40 -25.75
C ILE A 18 33.98 3.02 -25.14
N LEU A 19 34.00 2.08 -24.20
CA LEU A 19 32.84 1.83 -23.34
C LEU A 19 32.64 3.10 -22.45
N LYS A 20 31.77 4.01 -22.87
CA LYS A 20 31.32 5.11 -22.02
C LYS A 20 30.57 4.49 -20.84
N ILE A 21 31.27 4.31 -19.73
CA ILE A 21 30.62 4.03 -18.43
C ILE A 21 29.78 5.28 -18.13
N LEU A 22 28.49 5.19 -18.42
CA LEU A 22 27.54 6.22 -17.96
C LEU A 22 27.65 6.24 -16.43
N PRO A 23 27.81 7.42 -15.80
CA PRO A 23 27.84 7.50 -14.37
C PRO A 23 26.55 6.88 -13.85
N ALA A 24 26.66 5.95 -12.88
CA ALA A 24 25.50 5.47 -12.13
C ALA A 24 24.70 6.71 -11.74
N LYS A 25 23.40 6.73 -12.12
CA LYS A 25 22.50 7.83 -11.74
C LYS A 25 22.67 7.99 -10.25
N ALA A 26 23.43 9.01 -9.85
CA ALA A 26 23.45 9.46 -8.47
C ALA A 26 21.98 9.60 -8.08
N PHE A 27 21.61 9.05 -6.91
CA PHE A 27 20.27 9.19 -6.33
C PHE A 27 19.92 10.67 -6.32
N ALA A 28 19.36 11.16 -7.40
CA ALA A 28 18.88 12.53 -7.49
C ALA A 28 17.75 12.57 -6.47
N LYS A 29 17.96 13.33 -5.40
CA LYS A 29 16.90 13.69 -4.47
C LYS A 29 15.78 14.23 -5.35
N GLU A 30 14.68 13.46 -5.46
CA GLU A 30 13.57 13.83 -6.34
C GLU A 30 13.20 15.29 -6.05
N ALA A 31 13.09 16.09 -7.10
CA ALA A 31 12.60 17.47 -6.98
C ALA A 31 11.27 17.45 -6.23
N PRO A 32 10.98 18.44 -5.36
CA PRO A 32 9.74 18.48 -4.62
C PRO A 32 8.57 18.36 -5.60
N ARG A 33 7.76 17.33 -5.41
CA ARG A 33 6.60 17.04 -6.27
C ARG A 33 5.61 18.18 -6.11
N THR A 34 5.35 18.92 -7.18
CA THR A 34 4.36 19.98 -7.22
C THR A 34 2.97 19.35 -7.41
N GLY A 35 1.98 19.76 -6.61
CA GLY A 35 0.61 19.25 -6.66
C GLY A 35 0.27 18.29 -5.52
N LYS A 36 -0.93 17.72 -5.58
CA LYS A 36 -1.42 16.75 -4.59
C LYS A 36 -0.61 15.45 -4.68
N TRP A 37 -0.33 14.86 -3.52
CA TRP A 37 0.31 13.55 -3.40
C TRP A 37 -0.40 12.73 -2.36
N TYR A 38 -1.27 11.83 -2.79
CA TYR A 38 -2.17 11.14 -1.89
C TYR A 38 -1.50 10.00 -1.11
N GLY A 39 -1.91 9.89 0.17
CA GLY A 39 -1.52 8.80 1.06
C GLY A 39 -2.66 8.40 2.00
N PHE A 40 -2.40 7.40 2.82
CA PHE A 40 -3.38 6.79 3.71
C PHE A 40 -2.78 6.54 5.10
N GLY A 41 -3.58 6.69 6.14
CA GLY A 41 -3.24 6.39 7.52
C GLY A 41 -4.17 5.32 8.11
N VAL A 42 -3.63 4.49 8.97
CA VAL A 42 -4.36 3.47 9.74
C VAL A 42 -3.95 3.58 11.21
N SER A 43 -4.90 3.94 12.07
CA SER A 43 -4.76 3.91 13.54
C SER A 43 -5.23 2.54 14.02
N VAL A 44 -4.28 1.67 14.35
CA VAL A 44 -4.56 0.27 14.72
C VAL A 44 -5.33 0.19 16.04
N ASP A 45 -5.00 1.05 16.98
CA ASP A 45 -5.67 1.19 18.29
C ASP A 45 -7.15 1.57 18.18
N LYS A 46 -7.55 2.29 17.12
CA LYS A 46 -8.94 2.69 16.88
C LYS A 46 -9.73 1.65 16.10
N CYS A 47 -9.08 0.67 15.47
CA CYS A 47 -9.78 -0.31 14.67
C CYS A 47 -10.48 -1.35 15.56
N ILE A 48 -11.80 -1.46 15.45
CA ILE A 48 -12.63 -2.42 16.20
C ILE A 48 -12.97 -3.69 15.40
N GLY A 49 -12.42 -3.86 14.18
CA GLY A 49 -12.65 -5.06 13.38
C GLY A 49 -14.05 -5.20 12.76
N CYS A 50 -14.85 -4.13 12.69
CA CYS A 50 -16.26 -4.18 12.31
C CYS A 50 -16.52 -4.49 10.80
N ASN A 51 -15.50 -4.58 9.97
CA ASN A 51 -15.55 -4.87 8.51
C ASN A 51 -16.40 -3.91 7.64
N ARG A 52 -17.00 -2.86 8.18
CA ARG A 52 -17.78 -1.88 7.38
C ARG A 52 -16.99 -1.31 6.20
N CYS A 53 -15.68 -1.10 6.38
CA CYS A 53 -14.80 -0.62 5.33
C CYS A 53 -14.60 -1.63 4.18
N VAL A 54 -14.69 -2.93 4.47
CA VAL A 54 -14.60 -4.01 3.48
C VAL A 54 -15.88 -4.03 2.65
N GLU A 55 -17.03 -4.01 3.32
CA GLU A 55 -18.33 -4.01 2.66
C GLU A 55 -18.54 -2.75 1.80
N ALA A 56 -18.26 -1.57 2.34
CA ALA A 56 -18.34 -0.33 1.59
C ALA A 56 -17.41 -0.31 0.37
N CYS A 57 -16.20 -0.91 0.49
CA CYS A 57 -15.29 -1.03 -0.65
C CYS A 57 -15.84 -1.96 -1.74
N LYS A 58 -16.49 -3.09 -1.34
CA LYS A 58 -17.09 -4.03 -2.28
C LYS A 58 -18.26 -3.38 -3.04
N ILE A 59 -19.11 -2.65 -2.35
CA ILE A 59 -20.26 -1.93 -2.95
C ILE A 59 -19.77 -0.82 -3.89
N GLU A 60 -18.87 0.04 -3.40
CA GLU A 60 -18.42 1.23 -4.12
C GLU A 60 -17.64 0.92 -5.38
N ASN A 61 -16.89 -0.19 -5.38
CA ASN A 61 -15.93 -0.51 -6.43
C ASN A 61 -16.30 -1.79 -7.20
N ASP A 62 -17.50 -2.30 -7.02
CA ASP A 62 -17.99 -3.52 -7.67
C ASP A 62 -17.00 -4.70 -7.52
N VAL A 63 -16.47 -4.87 -6.29
CA VAL A 63 -15.56 -5.98 -6.01
C VAL A 63 -16.36 -7.27 -5.85
N PRO A 64 -15.99 -8.37 -6.53
CA PRO A 64 -16.71 -9.62 -6.44
C PRO A 64 -16.94 -10.07 -4.99
N ARG A 65 -18.14 -10.62 -4.71
CA ARG A 65 -18.53 -11.02 -3.36
C ARG A 65 -18.02 -12.40 -2.96
N GLU A 66 -17.58 -13.19 -3.94
CA GLU A 66 -16.98 -14.49 -3.67
C GLU A 66 -15.78 -14.35 -2.73
N PRO A 67 -15.53 -15.38 -1.91
CA PRO A 67 -14.36 -15.39 -1.04
C PRO A 67 -13.07 -15.21 -1.86
N PHE A 68 -12.07 -14.56 -1.27
CA PHE A 68 -10.73 -14.26 -1.82
C PHE A 68 -10.59 -13.00 -2.69
N TYR A 69 -11.67 -12.26 -3.02
CA TYR A 69 -11.54 -11.01 -3.77
C TYR A 69 -11.72 -9.80 -2.85
N PHE A 70 -10.64 -9.08 -2.58
CA PHE A 70 -10.65 -7.92 -1.71
C PHE A 70 -9.74 -6.81 -2.24
N ARG A 71 -10.20 -5.57 -2.21
CA ARG A 71 -9.34 -4.39 -2.34
C ARG A 71 -8.84 -3.89 -0.98
N THR A 72 -9.55 -4.25 0.09
CA THR A 72 -9.17 -4.06 1.49
C THR A 72 -9.80 -5.16 2.33
N TRP A 73 -9.12 -5.56 3.40
CA TRP A 73 -9.59 -6.54 4.39
C TRP A 73 -9.08 -6.16 5.78
N VAL A 74 -9.55 -6.84 6.81
CA VAL A 74 -9.09 -6.64 8.18
C VAL A 74 -8.55 -7.96 8.72
N GLU A 75 -7.34 -7.93 9.25
CA GLU A 75 -6.72 -9.05 9.93
C GLU A 75 -6.81 -8.84 11.44
N ARG A 76 -7.17 -9.90 12.18
CA ARG A 76 -7.05 -9.95 13.63
C ARG A 76 -5.73 -10.60 14.00
N TYR A 77 -4.94 -9.91 14.78
CA TYR A 77 -3.73 -10.41 15.40
C TYR A 77 -4.03 -10.78 16.85
N VAL A 78 -3.62 -11.97 17.26
CA VAL A 78 -3.68 -12.45 18.62
C VAL A 78 -2.28 -12.87 19.02
N ILE A 79 -1.72 -12.19 20.02
CA ILE A 79 -0.41 -12.50 20.59
C ILE A 79 -0.65 -13.21 21.91
N LYS A 80 -0.14 -14.43 22.04
CA LYS A 80 -0.23 -15.22 23.28
C LYS A 80 0.96 -14.95 24.20
N LYS A 81 0.83 -15.32 25.46
CA LYS A 81 1.87 -15.17 26.49
C LYS A 81 3.14 -15.98 26.21
N ASP A 82 3.02 -17.09 25.49
CA ASP A 82 4.12 -17.94 25.04
C ASP A 82 4.87 -17.40 23.83
N GLY A 83 4.41 -16.27 23.26
CA GLY A 83 4.98 -15.63 22.08
C GLY A 83 4.37 -16.10 20.76
N GLU A 84 3.42 -17.06 20.77
CA GLU A 84 2.70 -17.45 19.55
C GLU A 84 1.89 -16.26 19.00
N VAL A 85 1.99 -16.01 17.68
CA VAL A 85 1.22 -14.99 16.98
C VAL A 85 0.27 -15.66 16.00
N ILE A 86 -1.03 -15.52 16.25
CA ILE A 86 -2.09 -16.03 15.38
C ILE A 86 -2.65 -14.86 14.58
N VAL A 87 -2.69 -15.01 13.24
CA VAL A 87 -3.27 -14.01 12.33
C VAL A 87 -4.45 -14.65 11.61
N LYS A 88 -5.61 -14.01 11.70
CA LYS A 88 -6.84 -14.44 11.02
C LYS A 88 -7.44 -13.27 10.25
N THR A 89 -7.82 -13.49 8.98
CA THR A 89 -8.64 -12.54 8.23
C THR A 89 -10.07 -12.62 8.74
N ILE A 90 -10.68 -11.46 9.02
CA ILE A 90 -12.08 -11.40 9.42
C ILE A 90 -12.93 -11.50 8.15
N GLU A 91 -13.70 -12.56 8.04
CA GLU A 91 -14.64 -12.74 6.94
C GLU A 91 -15.83 -11.77 7.05
N THR A 92 -16.41 -11.40 5.91
CA THR A 92 -17.48 -10.38 5.83
C THR A 92 -18.85 -10.86 6.32
N LYS A 93 -19.01 -12.14 6.66
CA LYS A 93 -20.23 -12.60 7.31
C LYS A 93 -20.16 -12.28 8.80
N PRO A 94 -21.17 -11.59 9.36
CA PRO A 94 -21.31 -11.45 10.80
C PRO A 94 -21.92 -12.74 11.37
N GLU A 95 -21.26 -13.86 11.22
CA GLU A 95 -21.43 -14.91 12.22
C GLU A 95 -20.80 -14.28 13.46
N GLY A 96 -21.65 -14.06 14.47
CA GLY A 96 -21.29 -13.29 15.64
C GLY A 96 -19.89 -13.64 16.10
N VAL A 97 -19.09 -12.64 16.38
CA VAL A 97 -17.77 -12.86 16.99
C VAL A 97 -18.03 -13.87 18.08
N PRO A 98 -17.49 -15.10 18.00
CA PRO A 98 -17.71 -16.06 19.06
C PRO A 98 -17.34 -15.32 20.33
N GLU A 99 -18.28 -15.26 21.29
CA GLU A 99 -18.02 -14.70 22.61
C GLU A 99 -16.74 -15.45 23.07
N ALA A 100 -15.62 -14.74 22.95
CA ALA A 100 -14.33 -15.36 23.19
C ALA A 100 -14.38 -15.68 24.69
N ALA A 101 -14.58 -16.94 24.99
CA ALA A 101 -14.21 -17.46 26.30
C ALA A 101 -12.88 -16.82 26.62
N VAL A 102 -12.79 -16.08 27.73
CA VAL A 102 -11.63 -15.25 28.06
C VAL A 102 -10.42 -16.18 28.08
N ASP A 103 -9.76 -16.29 26.91
CA ASP A 103 -8.56 -17.10 26.78
C ASP A 103 -7.45 -16.38 27.53
N ARG A 104 -7.18 -16.83 28.75
CA ARG A 104 -6.14 -16.27 29.64
C ARG A 104 -4.73 -16.40 29.08
N SER A 105 -4.54 -17.15 27.99
CA SER A 105 -3.27 -17.22 27.27
C SER A 105 -3.01 -15.99 26.38
N ILE A 106 -4.04 -15.20 26.06
CA ILE A 106 -3.92 -14.03 25.22
C ILE A 106 -3.25 -12.88 25.98
N LEU A 107 -2.13 -12.38 25.44
CA LEU A 107 -1.42 -11.21 25.92
C LEU A 107 -2.02 -9.93 25.30
N ARG A 108 -2.22 -9.93 23.98
CA ARG A 108 -2.73 -8.78 23.21
C ARG A 108 -3.53 -9.27 22.00
N SER A 109 -4.62 -8.57 21.67
CA SER A 109 -5.37 -8.78 20.43
C SER A 109 -5.74 -7.42 19.83
N PHE A 110 -5.55 -7.27 18.50
CA PHE A 110 -5.84 -6.04 17.78
C PHE A 110 -6.15 -6.32 16.30
N PHE A 111 -6.71 -5.32 15.63
CA PHE A 111 -7.13 -5.42 14.24
C PHE A 111 -6.28 -4.54 13.33
N VAL A 112 -5.83 -5.10 12.21
CA VAL A 112 -4.99 -4.40 11.24
C VAL A 112 -5.70 -4.35 9.89
N PRO A 113 -6.28 -3.23 9.50
CA PRO A 113 -6.80 -3.03 8.15
C PRO A 113 -5.68 -3.06 7.11
N LYS A 114 -5.85 -3.89 6.08
CA LYS A 114 -4.92 -4.02 4.95
C LYS A 114 -5.53 -3.45 3.68
N LEU A 115 -4.70 -2.88 2.82
CA LEU A 115 -5.07 -2.37 1.51
C LEU A 115 -3.82 -2.21 0.64
N CYS A 116 -3.98 -1.81 -0.64
CA CYS A 116 -2.82 -1.50 -1.48
C CYS A 116 -2.02 -0.33 -0.90
N ASN A 117 -0.71 -0.51 -0.77
CA ASN A 117 0.19 0.50 -0.20
C ASN A 117 0.43 1.70 -1.12
N GLN A 118 -0.06 1.68 -2.36
CA GLN A 118 0.08 2.79 -3.31
C GLN A 118 1.52 3.34 -3.34
N CYS A 119 2.48 2.44 -3.46
CA CYS A 119 3.91 2.70 -3.38
C CYS A 119 4.34 3.88 -4.24
N ALA A 120 5.30 4.69 -3.78
CA ALA A 120 5.88 5.74 -4.59
C ALA A 120 6.86 5.16 -5.63
N ASP A 121 7.54 4.06 -5.27
CA ASP A 121 8.28 3.21 -6.21
C ASP A 121 7.57 1.86 -6.39
N PRO A 122 6.58 1.76 -7.30
CA PRO A 122 5.70 0.61 -7.42
C PRO A 122 6.27 -0.48 -8.31
N PRO A 123 6.74 -1.64 -7.79
CA PRO A 123 7.28 -2.72 -8.60
C PRO A 123 6.24 -3.27 -9.60
N CYS A 124 4.97 -3.19 -9.25
CA CYS A 124 3.87 -3.61 -10.11
C CYS A 124 3.67 -2.74 -11.37
N VAL A 125 4.15 -1.50 -11.38
CA VAL A 125 4.20 -0.65 -12.58
C VAL A 125 5.38 -1.04 -13.43
N GLN A 126 6.53 -1.25 -12.81
CA GLN A 126 7.79 -1.57 -13.49
C GLN A 126 7.71 -2.86 -14.31
N VAL A 127 6.99 -3.88 -13.80
CA VAL A 127 6.88 -5.19 -14.46
C VAL A 127 5.74 -5.28 -15.49
N CYS A 128 4.96 -4.21 -15.71
CA CYS A 128 3.81 -4.29 -16.62
C CYS A 128 4.24 -4.19 -18.09
N PRO A 129 4.17 -5.28 -18.89
CA PRO A 129 4.71 -5.28 -20.23
C PRO A 129 3.93 -4.40 -21.22
N VAL A 130 2.66 -4.11 -20.90
CA VAL A 130 1.76 -3.31 -21.74
C VAL A 130 1.46 -1.93 -21.15
N GLY A 131 2.11 -1.53 -20.04
CA GLY A 131 1.87 -0.25 -19.38
C GLY A 131 0.47 -0.08 -18.79
N ALA A 132 -0.31 -1.16 -18.68
CA ALA A 132 -1.67 -1.10 -18.13
C ALA A 132 -1.71 -0.69 -16.66
N THR A 133 -0.70 -1.05 -15.87
CA THR A 133 -0.51 -0.54 -14.51
C THR A 133 0.37 0.69 -14.57
N PHE A 134 -0.10 1.82 -14.07
CA PHE A 134 0.60 3.11 -14.15
C PHE A 134 0.36 3.93 -12.87
N GLN A 135 1.17 4.96 -12.68
CA GLN A 135 1.01 5.92 -11.59
C GLN A 135 0.54 7.25 -12.15
N THR A 136 -0.47 7.84 -11.52
CA THR A 136 -0.99 9.16 -11.85
C THR A 136 -0.06 10.28 -11.34
N PRO A 137 -0.17 11.52 -11.83
CA PRO A 137 0.63 12.66 -11.33
C PRO A 137 0.45 12.93 -9.83
N ASP A 138 -0.70 12.60 -9.25
CA ASP A 138 -1.01 12.71 -7.82
C ASP A 138 -0.62 11.45 -7.02
N GLY A 139 0.14 10.56 -7.64
CA GLY A 139 0.79 9.41 -7.01
C GLY A 139 -0.10 8.18 -6.83
N VAL A 140 -1.29 8.14 -7.39
CA VAL A 140 -2.16 6.96 -7.27
C VAL A 140 -1.80 5.93 -8.34
N VAL A 141 -1.53 4.70 -7.93
CA VAL A 141 -1.28 3.60 -8.86
C VAL A 141 -2.61 3.03 -9.31
N LEU A 142 -2.85 3.00 -10.61
CA LEU A 142 -4.09 2.51 -11.24
C LEU A 142 -3.81 1.35 -12.20
N VAL A 143 -4.88 0.75 -12.70
CA VAL A 143 -4.86 -0.27 -13.77
C VAL A 143 -5.87 0.15 -14.83
N ASN A 144 -5.41 0.28 -16.08
CA ASN A 144 -6.28 0.44 -17.22
C ASN A 144 -6.78 -0.94 -17.67
N ALA A 145 -8.03 -1.24 -17.39
CA ALA A 145 -8.63 -2.53 -17.71
C ALA A 145 -8.70 -2.79 -19.23
N LYS A 146 -8.80 -1.75 -20.06
CA LYS A 146 -8.86 -1.88 -21.53
C LYS A 146 -7.50 -2.33 -22.13
N THR A 147 -6.40 -1.96 -21.49
CA THR A 147 -5.03 -2.30 -21.95
C THR A 147 -4.50 -3.55 -21.24
N CYS A 148 -5.09 -3.94 -20.09
CA CYS A 148 -4.61 -5.06 -19.29
C CYS A 148 -4.86 -6.40 -19.98
N VAL A 149 -3.79 -7.17 -20.23
CA VAL A 149 -3.85 -8.50 -20.86
C VAL A 149 -3.96 -9.65 -19.85
N GLY A 150 -4.08 -9.36 -18.56
CA GLY A 150 -4.25 -10.38 -17.51
C GLY A 150 -3.03 -11.27 -17.25
N CYS A 151 -1.82 -10.88 -17.62
CA CYS A 151 -0.59 -11.68 -17.52
C CYS A 151 -0.16 -12.00 -16.06
N ARG A 152 -0.72 -11.32 -15.06
CA ARG A 152 -0.48 -11.50 -13.61
C ARG A 152 0.91 -11.12 -13.09
N TYR A 153 1.84 -10.61 -13.90
CA TYR A 153 3.16 -10.21 -13.42
C TYR A 153 3.09 -9.19 -12.28
N CYS A 154 2.20 -8.21 -12.36
CA CYS A 154 1.98 -7.23 -11.29
C CYS A 154 1.39 -7.83 -10.00
N ILE A 155 0.71 -9.00 -10.08
CA ILE A 155 0.20 -9.73 -8.92
C ILE A 155 1.39 -10.42 -8.22
N GLN A 156 2.25 -11.09 -8.96
CA GLN A 156 3.45 -11.75 -8.44
C GLN A 156 4.48 -10.75 -7.88
N ALA A 157 4.68 -9.63 -8.57
CA ALA A 157 5.62 -8.59 -8.16
C ALA A 157 5.17 -7.81 -6.92
N CYS A 158 3.90 -7.92 -6.49
CA CYS A 158 3.40 -7.19 -5.34
C CYS A 158 3.81 -7.88 -4.03
N PRO A 159 4.72 -7.30 -3.22
CA PRO A 159 5.18 -7.96 -2.00
C PRO A 159 4.13 -7.99 -0.88
N TYR A 160 3.03 -7.26 -1.06
CA TYR A 160 1.94 -7.13 -0.08
C TYR A 160 0.76 -8.06 -0.34
N GLY A 161 0.73 -8.78 -1.48
CA GLY A 161 -0.36 -9.69 -1.83
C GLY A 161 -1.72 -9.01 -2.04
N VAL A 162 -1.74 -7.72 -2.38
CA VAL A 162 -2.98 -6.91 -2.44
C VAL A 162 -3.60 -6.80 -3.84
N ARG A 163 -3.13 -7.62 -4.77
CA ARG A 163 -3.62 -7.67 -6.14
C ARG A 163 -4.22 -9.03 -6.45
N TYR A 164 -5.26 -9.04 -7.24
CA TYR A 164 -5.91 -10.26 -7.72
C TYR A 164 -6.28 -10.12 -9.20
N LEU A 165 -6.60 -11.24 -9.85
CA LEU A 165 -7.21 -11.25 -11.16
C LEU A 165 -8.73 -11.21 -11.00
N HIS A 166 -9.36 -10.18 -11.53
CA HIS A 166 -10.81 -10.05 -11.45
C HIS A 166 -11.48 -11.19 -12.24
N PRO A 167 -12.41 -11.96 -11.66
CA PRO A 167 -12.94 -13.19 -12.27
C PRO A 167 -13.70 -12.93 -13.57
N GLN A 168 -14.43 -11.83 -13.65
CA GLN A 168 -15.26 -11.48 -14.82
C GLN A 168 -14.45 -10.76 -15.89
N THR A 169 -13.74 -9.69 -15.53
CA THR A 169 -12.99 -8.87 -16.51
C THR A 169 -11.66 -9.48 -16.92
N ARG A 170 -11.14 -10.47 -16.19
CA ARG A 170 -9.85 -11.13 -16.39
C ARG A 170 -8.67 -10.15 -16.38
N THR A 171 -8.83 -9.00 -15.77
CA THR A 171 -7.82 -7.96 -15.60
C THR A 171 -7.31 -7.93 -14.17
N ALA A 172 -6.08 -7.41 -13.95
CA ALA A 172 -5.57 -7.22 -12.60
C ALA A 172 -6.37 -6.13 -11.87
N ASP A 173 -6.72 -6.39 -10.62
CA ASP A 173 -7.45 -5.43 -9.78
C ASP A 173 -6.79 -5.24 -8.42
N LYS A 174 -7.07 -4.10 -7.77
CA LYS A 174 -6.57 -3.69 -6.46
C LYS A 174 -7.23 -2.42 -5.98
N CYS A 175 -6.99 -2.01 -4.73
CA CYS A 175 -7.41 -0.71 -4.21
C CYS A 175 -6.85 0.46 -5.06
N THR A 176 -7.71 1.38 -5.47
CA THR A 176 -7.42 2.58 -6.25
C THR A 176 -7.52 3.87 -5.44
N PHE A 177 -7.59 3.79 -4.11
CA PHE A 177 -7.99 4.90 -3.23
C PHE A 177 -9.37 5.50 -3.59
N CYS A 178 -10.23 4.73 -4.28
CA CYS A 178 -11.49 5.22 -4.86
C CYS A 178 -11.24 6.45 -5.74
N TYR A 179 -10.38 6.32 -6.76
CA TYR A 179 -9.90 7.44 -7.59
C TYR A 179 -11.04 8.28 -8.18
N HIS A 180 -12.14 7.63 -8.56
CA HIS A 180 -13.34 8.30 -9.02
C HIS A 180 -14.00 9.23 -7.99
N ARG A 181 -13.81 8.96 -6.67
CA ARG A 181 -14.28 9.83 -5.59
C ARG A 181 -13.27 10.93 -5.27
N ILE A 182 -11.99 10.57 -5.09
CA ILE A 182 -10.97 11.56 -4.67
C ILE A 182 -10.70 12.61 -5.74
N SER A 183 -10.89 12.29 -7.02
CA SER A 183 -10.85 13.27 -8.12
C SER A 183 -11.98 14.32 -8.04
N GLN A 184 -13.06 14.00 -7.33
CA GLN A 184 -14.17 14.89 -7.02
C GLN A 184 -14.07 15.52 -5.62
N ASN A 185 -12.90 15.41 -4.95
CA ASN A 185 -12.65 15.85 -3.58
C ASN A 185 -13.52 15.13 -2.51
N LEU A 186 -14.06 13.95 -2.81
CA LEU A 186 -14.75 13.10 -1.86
C LEU A 186 -13.75 12.15 -1.18
N LEU A 187 -14.09 11.70 0.03
CA LEU A 187 -13.27 10.70 0.73
C LEU A 187 -13.44 9.30 0.10
N PRO A 188 -12.40 8.42 0.17
CA PRO A 188 -12.57 7.01 -0.14
C PRO A 188 -13.69 6.38 0.71
N ALA A 189 -14.53 5.53 0.12
CA ALA A 189 -15.69 4.94 0.79
C ALA A 189 -15.32 4.26 2.12
N CYS A 190 -14.20 3.55 2.17
CA CYS A 190 -13.73 2.87 3.39
C CYS A 190 -13.27 3.83 4.51
N VAL A 191 -12.97 5.09 4.19
CA VAL A 191 -12.67 6.14 5.17
C VAL A 191 -13.95 6.73 5.71
N GLU A 192 -14.87 7.05 4.80
CA GLU A 192 -16.15 7.70 5.12
C GLU A 192 -17.02 6.85 6.07
N VAL A 193 -17.09 5.54 5.86
CA VAL A 193 -17.90 4.63 6.67
C VAL A 193 -17.25 4.20 7.98
N CYS A 194 -15.99 4.60 8.26
CA CYS A 194 -15.28 4.14 9.44
C CYS A 194 -15.79 4.84 10.73
N PRO A 195 -16.51 4.12 11.61
CA PRO A 195 -17.17 4.75 12.75
C PRO A 195 -16.19 5.28 13.79
N THR A 196 -15.00 4.67 13.89
CA THR A 196 -13.95 5.03 14.83
C THR A 196 -12.88 5.94 14.24
N GLN A 197 -13.01 6.32 12.96
CA GLN A 197 -12.01 7.09 12.23
C GLN A 197 -10.60 6.46 12.29
N ALA A 198 -10.54 5.13 12.31
CA ALA A 198 -9.30 4.39 12.25
C ALA A 198 -8.58 4.52 10.90
N ARG A 199 -9.31 4.94 9.85
CA ARG A 199 -8.81 5.15 8.49
C ARG A 199 -8.76 6.64 8.20
N ILE A 200 -7.60 7.12 7.76
CA ILE A 200 -7.32 8.53 7.47
C ILE A 200 -6.83 8.63 6.03
N PHE A 201 -7.34 9.57 5.28
CA PHE A 201 -6.90 9.86 3.92
C PHE A 201 -6.50 11.31 3.80
N GLY A 202 -5.51 11.61 2.95
CA GLY A 202 -5.14 12.99 2.71
C GLY A 202 -3.95 13.17 1.78
N ASP A 203 -3.68 14.44 1.50
CA ASP A 203 -2.55 14.88 0.71
C ASP A 203 -1.29 14.96 1.60
N LEU A 204 -0.23 14.30 1.18
CA LEU A 204 1.06 14.27 1.87
C LEU A 204 1.84 15.59 1.72
N ASN A 205 1.55 16.36 0.66
CA ASN A 205 2.19 17.65 0.41
C ASN A 205 1.52 18.81 1.17
N SER A 206 0.31 18.60 1.69
CA SER A 206 -0.42 19.60 2.46
C SER A 206 -0.19 19.45 3.95
N ALA A 207 0.42 20.43 4.61
CA ALA A 207 0.63 20.45 6.06
C ALA A 207 -0.71 20.47 6.86
N ALA A 208 -1.77 21.01 6.27
CA ALA A 208 -3.10 21.08 6.85
C ALA A 208 -3.90 19.77 6.71
N SER A 209 -3.41 18.82 5.90
CA SER A 209 -4.06 17.53 5.67
C SER A 209 -4.23 16.73 6.96
N PRO A 210 -5.39 16.05 7.15
CA PRO A 210 -5.59 15.11 8.26
C PRO A 210 -4.50 14.06 8.34
N LEU A 211 -4.01 13.56 7.20
CA LEU A 211 -2.92 12.60 7.13
C LEU A 211 -1.59 13.18 7.60
N ALA A 212 -1.27 14.42 7.23
CA ALA A 212 -0.05 15.09 7.68
C ALA A 212 -0.08 15.29 9.21
N ARG A 213 -1.23 15.68 9.76
CA ARG A 213 -1.43 15.76 11.22
C ARG A 213 -1.25 14.38 11.87
N PHE A 214 -1.88 13.34 11.34
CA PHE A 214 -1.75 11.97 11.84
C PHE A 214 -0.28 11.52 11.90
N ARG A 215 0.49 11.77 10.83
CA ARG A 215 1.91 11.40 10.76
C ARG A 215 2.79 12.17 11.77
N ARG A 216 2.47 13.43 12.08
CA ARG A 216 3.22 14.22 13.07
C ARG A 216 2.91 13.80 14.50
N MET A 217 1.69 13.36 14.78
CA MET A 217 1.23 13.07 16.15
C MET A 217 1.47 11.63 16.60
N ASN A 218 1.88 10.74 15.69
CA ASN A 218 2.02 9.32 15.98
C ASN A 218 3.38 8.78 15.56
N LYS A 219 3.86 7.74 16.26
CA LYS A 219 4.95 6.91 15.77
C LYS A 219 4.44 6.09 14.60
N ILE A 220 5.03 6.32 13.43
CA ILE A 220 4.56 5.76 12.17
C ILE A 220 5.39 4.55 11.77
N HIS A 221 4.71 3.50 11.35
CA HIS A 221 5.27 2.31 10.74
C HIS A 221 4.74 2.14 9.31
N VAL A 222 5.53 1.51 8.46
CA VAL A 222 5.12 1.05 7.13
C VAL A 222 5.31 -0.47 7.04
N LEU A 223 4.57 -1.13 6.18
CA LEU A 223 4.72 -2.57 6.00
C LEU A 223 5.97 -2.86 5.15
N LYS A 224 6.77 -3.87 5.55
CA LYS A 224 7.93 -4.37 4.81
C LYS A 224 8.91 -3.25 4.37
N PRO A 225 9.42 -2.42 5.29
CA PRO A 225 10.26 -1.26 4.95
C PRO A 225 11.54 -1.65 4.19
N GLY A 226 12.12 -2.84 4.44
CA GLY A 226 13.33 -3.32 3.78
C GLY A 226 13.19 -3.60 2.28
N LEU A 227 11.98 -3.53 1.71
CA LEU A 227 11.76 -3.75 0.27
C LEU A 227 11.84 -2.47 -0.57
N ASN A 228 12.07 -1.33 0.04
CA ASN A 228 12.28 -0.03 -0.62
C ASN A 228 11.22 0.37 -1.66
N THR A 229 9.98 -0.06 -1.47
CA THR A 229 8.86 0.27 -2.38
C THR A 229 8.22 1.63 -2.06
N GLU A 230 8.70 2.32 -1.04
CA GLU A 230 8.17 3.59 -0.53
C GLU A 230 6.64 3.59 -0.33
N PRO A 231 6.13 2.79 0.63
CA PRO A 231 4.70 2.70 0.89
C PRO A 231 4.10 4.04 1.31
N LYS A 232 2.91 4.37 0.79
CA LYS A 232 2.14 5.56 1.19
C LYS A 232 0.96 5.23 2.11
N VAL A 233 0.95 4.03 2.70
CA VAL A 233 0.05 3.64 3.79
C VAL A 233 0.84 3.58 5.08
N TYR A 234 0.44 4.38 6.04
CA TYR A 234 1.11 4.60 7.31
C TYR A 234 0.30 4.04 8.46
N TYR A 235 0.93 3.25 9.31
CA TYR A 235 0.29 2.61 10.47
C TYR A 235 0.78 3.26 11.75
N ALA A 236 -0.15 3.56 12.66
CA ALA A 236 0.15 3.94 14.04
C ALA A 236 -0.30 2.81 14.98
N SER A 237 0.41 2.64 16.10
CA SER A 237 0.11 1.65 17.15
C SER A 237 0.18 0.18 16.66
N LEU A 238 1.01 -0.09 15.63
CA LEU A 238 1.25 -1.43 15.11
C LEU A 238 2.16 -2.26 16.02
#